data_f805d304ed863d312f7d2ea08f169081
#
_entry.id   f805d304ed863d312f7d2ea08f169081
#
_cell.length_a   1.000
_cell.length_b   1.000
_cell.length_c   1.000
_cell.angle_alpha   90.00
_cell.angle_beta   90.00
_cell.angle_gamma   90.00
#
_symmetry.space_group_name_H-M   'P 1'
#
loop_
_entity.id
_entity.type
_entity.pdbx_description
1 polymer ?
#
loop_
_entity_poly.entity_id
_entity_poly.type
_entity_poly.pdbx_seq_one_letter_code
_entity_poly.pdbx_strand_id
1 'polypeptide(L)'
;MWKCNDKIARLNAERFRDMNLKTGLTPAILSYEGLQYQHIAPQVFTEKELTYIQEHLCILSGFYGVLKPFDGVTPYRLEMGTKLETEGCKDLYEFWGDKLYQEVIKDDGIVINLASKEYSQSISKYILPKERFITVEFGEVHNGKVKQKGTFSKMARGEMVRYMAENQIEDIEKIKEFHVMGLQYAEEFSNENKMVFTV
;
A
#
# COMPACT_ATOMS: atom_id res chain seq x y z
N MET A 1 -12.69 6.18 -18.48
CA MET A 1 -12.43 6.24 -17.04
C MET A 1 -11.68 4.99 -16.57
N TRP A 2 -12.34 3.84 -16.35
CA TRP A 2 -11.67 2.62 -15.93
C TRP A 2 -10.94 1.93 -17.08
N LYS A 3 -9.65 1.62 -16.92
CA LYS A 3 -8.87 0.83 -17.88
C LYS A 3 -9.15 -0.68 -17.68
N CYS A 4 -10.37 -1.13 -17.96
CA CYS A 4 -10.79 -2.51 -17.82
C CYS A 4 -11.77 -2.89 -18.96
N ASN A 5 -12.11 -4.18 -19.05
CA ASN A 5 -13.09 -4.64 -20.02
C ASN A 5 -14.52 -4.18 -19.66
N ASP A 6 -15.43 -4.22 -20.63
CA ASP A 6 -16.81 -3.71 -20.48
C ASP A 6 -17.60 -4.40 -19.37
N LYS A 7 -17.36 -5.70 -19.13
CA LYS A 7 -18.02 -6.45 -18.05
C LYS A 7 -17.65 -5.87 -16.69
N ILE A 8 -16.36 -5.62 -16.45
CA ILE A 8 -15.87 -5.02 -15.20
C ILE A 8 -16.34 -3.58 -15.08
N ALA A 9 -16.36 -2.82 -16.18
CA ALA A 9 -16.85 -1.43 -16.17
C ALA A 9 -18.33 -1.33 -15.78
N ARG A 10 -19.19 -2.20 -16.34
CA ARG A 10 -20.62 -2.26 -15.99
C ARG A 10 -20.82 -2.63 -14.51
N LEU A 11 -20.17 -3.71 -14.06
CA LEU A 11 -20.24 -4.12 -12.65
C LEU A 11 -19.81 -3.00 -11.71
N ASN A 12 -18.78 -2.25 -12.07
CA ASN A 12 -18.29 -1.15 -11.23
C ASN A 12 -19.26 0.05 -11.22
N ALA A 13 -19.91 0.33 -12.38
CA ALA A 13 -20.96 1.36 -12.45
C ALA A 13 -22.16 0.99 -11.55
N GLU A 14 -22.57 -0.29 -11.54
CA GLU A 14 -23.61 -0.80 -10.64
C GLU A 14 -23.20 -0.65 -9.17
N ARG A 15 -21.96 -1.03 -8.81
CA ARG A 15 -21.41 -0.87 -7.47
C ARG A 15 -21.46 0.57 -6.98
N PHE A 16 -21.05 1.54 -7.81
CA PHE A 16 -21.11 2.97 -7.45
C PHE A 16 -22.53 3.49 -7.32
N ARG A 17 -23.45 3.05 -8.20
CA ARG A 17 -24.87 3.47 -8.13
C ARG A 17 -25.55 2.98 -6.86
N ASP A 18 -25.28 1.71 -6.48
CA ASP A 18 -25.96 1.03 -5.38
C ASP A 18 -25.17 1.12 -4.06
N MET A 19 -24.07 1.90 -4.05
CA MET A 19 -23.14 2.05 -2.92
C MET A 19 -23.84 2.64 -1.69
N ASN A 20 -23.66 1.98 -0.56
CA ASN A 20 -24.06 2.49 0.75
C ASN A 20 -22.84 2.52 1.69
N LEU A 21 -22.45 3.71 2.12
CA LEU A 21 -21.27 3.90 2.99
C LEU A 21 -21.58 3.72 4.49
N LYS A 22 -22.80 3.29 4.84
CA LYS A 22 -23.23 3.12 6.24
C LYS A 22 -23.60 1.69 6.60
N THR A 23 -23.92 0.87 5.61
CA THR A 23 -24.41 -0.51 5.84
C THR A 23 -23.77 -1.48 4.85
N GLY A 24 -23.70 -2.77 5.24
CA GLY A 24 -23.11 -3.82 4.39
C GLY A 24 -21.60 -3.66 4.19
N LEU A 25 -20.92 -3.04 5.15
CA LEU A 25 -19.48 -2.79 5.08
C LEU A 25 -18.68 -4.04 5.48
N THR A 26 -17.54 -4.22 4.84
CA THR A 26 -16.55 -5.24 5.18
C THR A 26 -15.24 -4.55 5.55
N PRO A 27 -14.47 -5.04 6.53
CA PRO A 27 -13.15 -4.49 6.85
C PRO A 27 -12.26 -4.39 5.62
N ALA A 28 -11.59 -3.26 5.44
CA ALA A 28 -10.76 -2.99 4.25
C ALA A 28 -9.74 -4.10 4.00
N ILE A 29 -9.02 -4.53 5.03
CA ILE A 29 -7.98 -5.58 4.90
C ILE A 29 -8.52 -6.92 4.38
N LEU A 30 -9.80 -7.21 4.61
CA LEU A 30 -10.48 -8.42 4.13
C LEU A 30 -11.20 -8.22 2.79
N SER A 31 -11.39 -6.96 2.36
CA SER A 31 -12.15 -6.61 1.15
C SER A 31 -11.26 -6.40 -0.07
N TYR A 32 -10.04 -5.90 0.12
CA TYR A 32 -9.12 -5.68 -0.99
C TYR A 32 -8.60 -7.00 -1.55
N GLU A 33 -8.62 -7.11 -2.87
CA GLU A 33 -8.18 -8.28 -3.60
C GLU A 33 -6.87 -8.00 -4.36
N GLY A 34 -6.12 -9.05 -4.66
CA GLY A 34 -4.89 -9.02 -5.44
C GLY A 34 -3.71 -9.64 -4.70
N LEU A 35 -2.62 -9.86 -5.42
CA LEU A 35 -1.46 -10.61 -4.94
C LEU A 35 -0.89 -10.08 -3.61
N GLN A 36 -0.85 -8.78 -3.42
CA GLN A 36 -0.36 -8.20 -2.17
C GLN A 36 -1.21 -8.64 -0.99
N TYR A 37 -2.54 -8.55 -1.09
CA TYR A 37 -3.46 -8.94 0.00
C TYR A 37 -3.51 -10.45 0.21
N GLN A 38 -3.38 -11.25 -0.86
CA GLN A 38 -3.24 -12.71 -0.75
C GLN A 38 -2.01 -13.11 0.04
N HIS A 39 -0.91 -12.38 -0.09
CA HIS A 39 0.34 -12.63 0.61
C HIS A 39 0.37 -12.01 2.02
N ILE A 40 -0.40 -10.97 2.31
CA ILE A 40 -0.65 -10.54 3.70
C ILE A 40 -1.38 -11.65 4.44
N ALA A 41 -2.36 -12.30 3.79
CA ALA A 41 -3.17 -13.39 4.33
C ALA A 41 -3.80 -13.08 5.70
N PRO A 42 -4.53 -11.96 5.86
CA PRO A 42 -5.01 -11.50 7.16
C PRO A 42 -6.00 -12.46 7.84
N GLN A 43 -6.59 -13.38 7.09
CA GLN A 43 -7.52 -14.40 7.59
C GLN A 43 -6.86 -15.44 8.49
N VAL A 44 -5.53 -15.53 8.51
CA VAL A 44 -4.79 -16.46 9.38
C VAL A 44 -4.06 -15.75 10.52
N PHE A 45 -4.24 -14.44 10.66
CA PHE A 45 -3.63 -13.65 11.72
C PHE A 45 -4.26 -13.95 13.09
N THR A 46 -3.41 -13.99 14.09
CA THR A 46 -3.80 -13.99 15.50
C THR A 46 -4.32 -12.61 15.91
N GLU A 47 -4.92 -12.52 17.09
CA GLU A 47 -5.41 -11.25 17.66
C GLU A 47 -4.28 -10.21 17.80
N LYS A 48 -3.06 -10.63 18.16
CA LYS A 48 -1.89 -9.75 18.26
C LYS A 48 -1.50 -9.15 16.91
N GLU A 49 -1.45 -9.97 15.87
CA GLU A 49 -1.13 -9.53 14.50
C GLU A 49 -2.22 -8.60 13.94
N LEU A 50 -3.49 -8.90 14.23
CA LEU A 50 -4.61 -8.01 13.85
C LEU A 50 -4.52 -6.66 14.56
N THR A 51 -4.17 -6.65 15.85
CA THR A 51 -3.96 -5.41 16.60
C THR A 51 -2.79 -4.62 16.00
N TYR A 52 -1.66 -5.28 15.75
CA TYR A 52 -0.49 -4.67 15.16
C TYR A 52 -0.81 -3.99 13.80
N ILE A 53 -1.47 -4.69 12.89
CA ILE A 53 -1.80 -4.07 11.59
C ILE A 53 -2.81 -2.92 11.74
N GLN A 54 -3.74 -2.99 12.69
CA GLN A 54 -4.69 -1.89 12.93
C GLN A 54 -3.98 -0.61 13.40
N GLU A 55 -2.92 -0.75 14.17
CA GLU A 55 -2.14 0.38 14.69
C GLU A 55 -1.17 0.93 13.63
N HIS A 56 -0.49 0.07 12.89
CA HIS A 56 0.65 0.43 12.03
C HIS A 56 0.33 0.48 10.53
N LEU A 57 -0.65 -0.26 10.02
CA LEU A 57 -0.91 -0.32 8.57
C LEU A 57 -1.88 0.77 8.12
N CYS A 58 -1.50 1.46 7.04
CA CYS A 58 -2.39 2.33 6.27
C CYS A 58 -2.58 1.76 4.86
N ILE A 59 -3.82 1.70 4.39
CA ILE A 59 -4.20 1.24 3.05
C ILE A 59 -4.58 2.46 2.22
N LEU A 60 -3.87 2.69 1.11
CA LEU A 60 -4.14 3.80 0.20
C LEU A 60 -5.20 3.42 -0.83
N SER A 61 -6.20 4.27 -0.98
CA SER A 61 -7.34 4.09 -1.87
C SER A 61 -7.55 5.33 -2.74
N GLY A 62 -7.84 5.13 -4.02
CA GLY A 62 -8.22 6.22 -4.92
C GLY A 62 -9.59 6.82 -4.57
N PHE A 63 -10.48 6.04 -3.94
CA PHE A 63 -11.82 6.46 -3.56
C PHE A 63 -11.93 6.90 -2.10
N TYR A 64 -11.43 6.10 -1.16
CA TYR A 64 -11.54 6.37 0.29
C TYR A 64 -10.40 7.22 0.85
N GLY A 65 -9.30 7.37 0.12
CA GLY A 65 -8.10 8.07 0.61
C GLY A 65 -7.19 7.16 1.42
N VAL A 66 -7.07 7.38 2.73
CA VAL A 66 -6.34 6.52 3.67
C VAL A 66 -7.34 5.73 4.50
N LEU A 67 -7.13 4.43 4.60
CA LEU A 67 -7.93 3.52 5.40
C LEU A 67 -7.05 2.80 6.43
N LYS A 68 -7.59 2.57 7.60
CA LYS A 68 -7.10 1.59 8.55
C LYS A 68 -7.63 0.19 8.18
N PRO A 69 -6.96 -0.90 8.57
CA PRO A 69 -7.35 -2.27 8.22
C PRO A 69 -8.81 -2.62 8.49
N PHE A 70 -9.37 -2.14 9.60
CA PHE A 70 -10.76 -2.46 9.97
C PHE A 70 -11.78 -1.38 9.58
N ASP A 71 -11.39 -0.36 8.84
CA ASP A 71 -12.35 0.57 8.27
C ASP A 71 -13.30 -0.15 7.32
N GLY A 72 -14.59 0.16 7.44
CA GLY A 72 -15.61 -0.48 6.64
C GLY A 72 -15.65 0.06 5.22
N VAL A 73 -15.57 -0.82 4.23
CA VAL A 73 -15.62 -0.47 2.82
C VAL A 73 -16.69 -1.27 2.07
N THR A 74 -17.16 -0.73 0.95
CA THR A 74 -17.98 -1.43 -0.04
C THR A 74 -17.16 -1.74 -1.29
N PRO A 75 -17.53 -2.75 -2.07
CA PRO A 75 -16.83 -3.09 -3.31
C PRO A 75 -16.83 -1.93 -4.31
N TYR A 76 -15.67 -1.56 -4.82
CA TYR A 76 -15.47 -0.54 -5.85
C TYR A 76 -14.22 -0.85 -6.67
N ARG A 77 -14.02 -0.11 -7.78
CA ARG A 77 -12.76 -0.06 -8.51
C ARG A 77 -12.48 1.37 -8.92
N LEU A 78 -11.48 1.98 -8.30
CA LEU A 78 -10.94 3.27 -8.67
C LEU A 78 -9.46 3.32 -8.28
N GLU A 79 -8.60 3.20 -9.29
CA GLU A 79 -7.14 3.27 -9.11
C GLU A 79 -6.71 4.73 -9.03
N MET A 80 -5.67 5.03 -8.25
CA MET A 80 -5.16 6.39 -8.03
C MET A 80 -4.73 7.07 -9.33
N GLY A 81 -4.16 6.31 -10.28
CA GLY A 81 -3.76 6.80 -11.60
C GLY A 81 -4.90 6.92 -12.62
N THR A 82 -6.15 6.74 -12.20
CA THR A 82 -7.32 6.90 -13.09
C THR A 82 -7.44 8.36 -13.53
N LYS A 83 -7.57 8.57 -14.85
CA LYS A 83 -7.87 9.90 -15.41
C LYS A 83 -9.34 10.22 -15.16
N LEU A 84 -9.62 10.79 -14.03
CA LEU A 84 -10.94 11.21 -13.58
C LEU A 84 -10.89 12.70 -13.22
N GLU A 85 -11.52 13.50 -14.05
CA GLU A 85 -11.79 14.92 -13.71
C GLU A 85 -12.96 14.98 -12.75
N THR A 86 -12.79 15.60 -11.62
CA THR A 86 -13.83 15.75 -10.58
C THR A 86 -13.60 17.00 -9.76
N GLU A 87 -14.68 17.68 -9.41
CA GLU A 87 -14.66 18.90 -8.58
C GLU A 87 -13.65 19.98 -9.06
N GLY A 88 -13.48 20.11 -10.38
CA GLY A 88 -12.54 21.05 -10.98
C GLY A 88 -11.08 20.59 -10.98
N CYS A 89 -10.79 19.39 -10.47
CA CYS A 89 -9.46 18.78 -10.49
C CYS A 89 -9.29 17.87 -11.73
N LYS A 90 -8.11 17.90 -12.34
CA LYS A 90 -7.80 17.14 -13.57
C LYS A 90 -7.59 15.63 -13.36
N ASP A 91 -7.28 15.24 -12.12
CA ASP A 91 -7.03 13.85 -11.73
C ASP A 91 -7.17 13.67 -10.20
N LEU A 92 -7.07 12.42 -9.74
CA LEU A 92 -7.18 12.10 -8.32
C LEU A 92 -5.99 12.61 -7.48
N TYR A 93 -4.82 12.80 -8.07
CA TYR A 93 -3.67 13.37 -7.33
C TYR A 93 -3.92 14.85 -6.98
N GLU A 94 -4.57 15.58 -7.88
CA GLU A 94 -4.96 16.98 -7.63
C GLU A 94 -6.14 17.04 -6.65
N PHE A 95 -7.14 16.16 -6.80
CA PHE A 95 -8.29 16.06 -5.88
C PHE A 95 -7.87 15.78 -4.43
N TRP A 96 -6.99 14.81 -4.23
CA TRP A 96 -6.50 14.48 -2.90
C TRP A 96 -5.51 15.53 -2.36
N GLY A 97 -4.74 16.18 -3.24
CA GLY A 97 -3.74 17.16 -2.82
C GLY A 97 -2.79 16.57 -1.78
N ASP A 98 -2.59 17.27 -0.68
CA ASP A 98 -1.77 16.86 0.46
C ASP A 98 -2.52 16.11 1.57
N LYS A 99 -3.83 15.90 1.41
CA LYS A 99 -4.67 15.28 2.45
C LYS A 99 -4.19 13.89 2.86
N LEU A 100 -3.74 13.08 1.88
CA LEU A 100 -3.23 11.73 2.16
C LEU A 100 -1.90 11.77 2.92
N TYR A 101 -1.05 12.74 2.58
CA TYR A 101 0.19 12.99 3.31
C TYR A 101 -0.09 13.37 4.76
N GLN A 102 -0.99 14.34 4.99
CA GLN A 102 -1.37 14.80 6.33
C GLN A 102 -1.96 13.70 7.19
N GLU A 103 -2.68 12.73 6.58
CA GLU A 103 -3.25 11.60 7.32
C GLU A 103 -2.22 10.51 7.65
N VAL A 104 -1.25 10.26 6.76
CA VAL A 104 -0.24 9.20 6.93
C VAL A 104 0.93 9.67 7.80
N ILE A 105 1.39 10.91 7.59
CA ILE A 105 2.49 11.48 8.37
C ILE A 105 1.91 12.12 9.63
N LYS A 106 1.88 11.37 10.71
CA LYS A 106 1.48 11.84 12.04
C LYS A 106 2.71 11.85 12.94
N ASP A 107 2.98 12.99 13.55
CA ASP A 107 4.08 13.20 14.49
C ASP A 107 5.48 12.93 13.89
N ASP A 108 6.45 12.56 14.70
CA ASP A 108 7.83 12.24 14.29
C ASP A 108 8.00 10.80 13.81
N GLY A 109 6.93 10.18 13.31
CA GLY A 109 6.90 8.77 12.89
C GLY A 109 7.72 8.48 11.63
N ILE A 110 8.13 7.22 11.52
CA ILE A 110 8.77 6.68 10.32
C ILE A 110 7.69 6.01 9.49
N VAL A 111 7.61 6.34 8.19
CA VAL A 111 6.74 5.67 7.24
C VAL A 111 7.53 4.68 6.42
N ILE A 112 7.17 3.40 6.50
CA ILE A 112 7.68 2.34 5.64
C ILE A 112 6.75 2.23 4.43
N ASN A 113 7.22 2.70 3.28
CA ASN A 113 6.44 2.70 2.05
C ASN A 113 6.53 1.36 1.33
N LEU A 114 5.46 0.58 1.41
CA LEU A 114 5.23 -0.66 0.66
C LEU A 114 4.20 -0.47 -0.47
N ALA A 115 3.75 0.76 -0.72
CA ALA A 115 2.84 1.07 -1.82
C ALA A 115 3.56 1.08 -3.17
N SER A 116 2.81 0.88 -4.26
CA SER A 116 3.34 1.08 -5.60
C SER A 116 3.63 2.56 -5.86
N LYS A 117 4.49 2.85 -6.85
CA LYS A 117 4.79 4.24 -7.25
C LYS A 117 3.53 5.04 -7.56
N GLU A 118 2.52 4.39 -8.15
CA GLU A 118 1.21 5.00 -8.44
C GLU A 118 0.55 5.57 -7.19
N TYR A 119 0.58 4.85 -6.08
CA TYR A 119 -0.02 5.30 -4.82
C TYR A 119 0.94 6.14 -3.99
N SER A 120 2.20 5.75 -3.86
CA SER A 120 3.15 6.47 -3.00
C SER A 120 3.44 7.90 -3.45
N GLN A 121 3.34 8.20 -4.76
CA GLN A 121 3.55 9.57 -5.26
C GLN A 121 2.49 10.56 -4.79
N SER A 122 1.31 10.12 -4.35
CA SER A 122 0.30 11.00 -3.73
C SER A 122 0.74 11.52 -2.35
N ILE A 123 1.76 10.91 -1.74
CA ILE A 123 2.33 11.26 -0.45
C ILE A 123 3.74 11.82 -0.61
N SER A 124 4.61 11.08 -1.33
CA SER A 124 6.06 11.34 -1.37
C SER A 124 6.45 12.73 -1.88
N LYS A 125 5.62 13.37 -2.71
CA LYS A 125 5.86 14.74 -3.20
C LYS A 125 5.69 15.83 -2.13
N TYR A 126 5.08 15.50 -0.98
CA TYR A 126 4.84 16.43 0.12
C TYR A 126 5.76 16.20 1.32
N ILE A 127 6.55 15.12 1.32
CA ILE A 127 7.46 14.77 2.42
C ILE A 127 8.47 15.89 2.65
N LEU A 128 8.58 16.34 3.89
CA LEU A 128 9.52 17.36 4.33
C LEU A 128 10.90 16.74 4.64
N PRO A 129 12.00 17.50 4.56
CA PRO A 129 13.36 16.98 4.80
C PRO A 129 13.59 16.36 6.18
N LYS A 130 12.78 16.73 7.17
CA LYS A 130 12.85 16.20 8.57
C LYS A 130 12.11 14.88 8.75
N GLU A 131 11.28 14.49 7.79
CA GLU A 131 10.41 13.32 7.88
C GLU A 131 11.08 12.10 7.24
N ARG A 132 10.84 10.95 7.84
CA ARG A 132 11.40 9.68 7.36
C ARG A 132 10.36 8.89 6.58
N PHE A 133 10.50 8.89 5.26
CA PHE A 133 9.68 8.11 4.33
C PHE A 133 10.56 7.13 3.56
N ILE A 134 10.60 5.88 4.02
CA ILE A 134 11.53 4.87 3.54
C ILE A 134 10.81 3.93 2.58
N THR A 135 11.21 3.96 1.32
CA THR A 135 10.64 3.09 0.29
C THR A 135 11.34 1.74 0.31
N VAL A 136 10.55 0.65 0.40
CA VAL A 136 11.08 -0.71 0.30
C VAL A 136 10.91 -1.21 -1.14
N GLU A 137 12.03 -1.63 -1.74
CA GLU A 137 12.10 -2.16 -3.09
C GLU A 137 12.49 -3.64 -3.07
N PHE A 138 11.85 -4.44 -3.94
CA PHE A 138 12.12 -5.86 -4.09
C PHE A 138 12.46 -6.19 -5.53
N GLY A 139 13.55 -6.92 -5.76
CA GLY A 139 13.97 -7.23 -7.12
C GLY A 139 15.07 -8.26 -7.23
N GLU A 140 15.57 -8.43 -8.44
CA GLU A 140 16.71 -9.28 -8.79
C GLU A 140 17.86 -8.40 -9.26
N VAL A 141 19.11 -8.81 -8.95
CA VAL A 141 20.28 -8.08 -9.44
C VAL A 141 20.62 -8.54 -10.86
N HIS A 142 20.60 -7.61 -11.81
CA HIS A 142 21.02 -7.84 -13.20
C HIS A 142 22.03 -6.77 -13.62
N ASN A 143 23.23 -7.19 -13.99
CA ASN A 143 24.31 -6.31 -14.43
C ASN A 143 24.54 -5.13 -13.44
N GLY A 144 24.60 -5.44 -12.14
CA GLY A 144 24.85 -4.46 -11.07
C GLY A 144 23.69 -3.48 -10.81
N LYS A 145 22.48 -3.76 -11.33
CA LYS A 145 21.29 -2.95 -11.09
C LYS A 145 20.14 -3.82 -10.60
N VAL A 146 19.35 -3.29 -9.68
CA VAL A 146 18.14 -3.95 -9.19
C VAL A 146 17.02 -3.80 -10.21
N LYS A 147 16.48 -4.92 -10.68
CA LYS A 147 15.36 -4.98 -11.59
C LYS A 147 14.12 -5.51 -10.88
N GLN A 148 13.09 -4.68 -10.78
CA GLN A 148 11.82 -5.04 -10.18
C GLN A 148 10.93 -5.78 -11.19
N LYS A 149 10.31 -6.87 -10.76
CA LYS A 149 9.24 -7.58 -11.49
C LYS A 149 7.92 -7.29 -10.79
N GLY A 150 6.94 -6.71 -11.48
CA GLY A 150 5.70 -6.20 -10.89
C GLY A 150 4.92 -7.24 -10.09
N THR A 151 4.81 -8.49 -10.56
CA THR A 151 4.14 -9.58 -9.84
C THR A 151 4.91 -9.96 -8.57
N PHE A 152 6.22 -10.20 -8.68
CA PHE A 152 7.09 -10.53 -7.56
C PHE A 152 7.09 -9.43 -6.48
N SER A 153 7.20 -8.16 -6.89
CA SER A 153 7.17 -7.04 -5.94
C SER A 153 5.83 -6.91 -5.20
N LYS A 154 4.69 -7.27 -5.84
CA LYS A 154 3.38 -7.28 -5.16
C LYS A 154 3.33 -8.36 -4.08
N MET A 155 3.81 -9.55 -4.40
CA MET A 155 3.90 -10.68 -3.46
C MET A 155 4.80 -10.30 -2.27
N ALA A 156 6.02 -9.83 -2.55
CA ALA A 156 7.01 -9.46 -1.53
C ALA A 156 6.52 -8.34 -0.60
N ARG A 157 5.76 -7.35 -1.11
CA ARG A 157 5.13 -6.33 -0.26
C ARG A 157 4.11 -6.92 0.71
N GLY A 158 3.33 -7.88 0.25
CA GLY A 158 2.38 -8.61 1.12
C GLY A 158 3.10 -9.39 2.21
N GLU A 159 4.12 -10.16 1.83
CA GLU A 159 4.95 -10.93 2.76
C GLU A 159 5.68 -10.03 3.78
N MET A 160 6.13 -8.83 3.36
CA MET A 160 6.75 -7.87 4.28
C MET A 160 5.75 -7.35 5.33
N VAL A 161 4.51 -7.01 4.94
CA VAL A 161 3.46 -6.64 5.90
C VAL A 161 3.20 -7.78 6.87
N ARG A 162 3.08 -9.01 6.36
CA ARG A 162 2.89 -10.21 7.17
C ARG A 162 4.04 -10.43 8.13
N TYR A 163 5.28 -10.39 7.65
CA TYR A 163 6.49 -10.52 8.47
C TYR A 163 6.54 -9.49 9.61
N MET A 164 6.23 -8.21 9.30
CA MET A 164 6.22 -7.16 10.31
C MET A 164 5.15 -7.43 11.38
N ALA A 165 3.97 -7.90 11.00
CA ALA A 165 2.88 -8.24 11.92
C ALA A 165 3.23 -9.47 12.79
N GLU A 166 3.72 -10.57 12.19
CA GLU A 166 4.10 -11.80 12.88
C GLU A 166 5.22 -11.57 13.91
N ASN A 167 6.15 -10.66 13.61
CA ASN A 167 7.29 -10.34 14.48
C ASN A 167 7.10 -9.07 15.33
N GLN A 168 5.92 -8.43 15.27
CA GLN A 168 5.62 -7.21 16.04
C GLN A 168 6.72 -6.15 15.90
N ILE A 169 7.10 -5.81 14.65
CA ILE A 169 8.27 -4.98 14.35
C ILE A 169 8.02 -3.52 14.75
N GLU A 170 8.72 -3.07 15.76
CA GLU A 170 8.77 -1.68 16.26
C GLU A 170 10.07 -0.98 15.85
N ASP A 171 11.16 -1.75 15.72
CA ASP A 171 12.47 -1.26 15.32
C ASP A 171 12.69 -1.47 13.82
N ILE A 172 12.95 -0.38 13.10
CA ILE A 172 13.20 -0.38 11.66
C ILE A 172 14.39 -1.27 11.25
N GLU A 173 15.40 -1.43 12.10
CA GLU A 173 16.55 -2.27 11.83
C GLU A 173 16.15 -3.76 11.71
N LYS A 174 15.09 -4.16 12.40
CA LYS A 174 14.53 -5.52 12.31
C LYS A 174 13.91 -5.85 10.94
N ILE A 175 13.53 -4.82 10.16
CA ILE A 175 13.04 -5.02 8.79
C ILE A 175 14.14 -5.63 7.92
N LYS A 176 15.41 -5.31 8.17
CA LYS A 176 16.56 -5.84 7.44
C LYS A 176 16.76 -7.35 7.58
N GLU A 177 16.17 -7.96 8.61
CA GLU A 177 16.20 -9.41 8.86
C GLU A 177 15.18 -10.18 7.98
N PHE A 178 14.36 -9.48 7.18
CA PHE A 178 13.39 -10.11 6.28
C PHE A 178 14.09 -10.97 5.22
N HIS A 179 13.69 -12.24 5.16
CA HIS A 179 14.31 -13.25 4.27
C HIS A 179 13.29 -14.18 3.58
N VAL A 180 12.03 -13.73 3.47
CA VAL A 180 10.97 -14.51 2.81
C VAL A 180 11.14 -14.48 1.30
N MET A 181 10.72 -15.53 0.58
CA MET A 181 10.84 -15.68 -0.87
C MET A 181 12.30 -15.67 -1.40
N GLY A 182 13.28 -15.99 -0.58
CA GLY A 182 14.70 -15.93 -0.94
C GLY A 182 15.29 -14.51 -0.96
N LEU A 183 14.50 -13.51 -0.56
CA LEU A 183 14.93 -12.13 -0.48
C LEU A 183 15.88 -11.92 0.70
N GLN A 184 16.91 -11.09 0.49
CA GLN A 184 17.83 -10.63 1.52
C GLN A 184 18.05 -9.13 1.39
N TYR A 185 18.31 -8.46 2.51
CA TYR A 185 18.65 -7.03 2.52
C TYR A 185 19.96 -6.81 1.75
N ALA A 186 19.94 -5.88 0.81
CA ALA A 186 21.07 -5.52 -0.04
C ALA A 186 21.56 -4.11 0.31
N GLU A 187 22.55 -4.03 1.20
CA GLU A 187 23.08 -2.78 1.73
C GLU A 187 23.64 -1.88 0.63
N GLU A 188 24.34 -2.47 -0.35
CA GLU A 188 24.96 -1.75 -1.47
C GLU A 188 23.96 -1.04 -2.40
N PHE A 189 22.67 -1.42 -2.37
CA PHE A 189 21.60 -0.77 -3.14
C PHE A 189 20.68 0.07 -2.27
N SER A 190 20.89 0.09 -0.95
CA SER A 190 20.08 0.78 0.06
C SER A 190 20.68 2.12 0.45
N ASN A 191 19.85 2.99 1.06
CA ASN A 191 20.28 4.25 1.64
C ASN A 191 19.27 4.68 2.74
N GLU A 192 19.44 5.86 3.33
CA GLU A 192 18.59 6.38 4.42
C GLU A 192 17.08 6.44 4.09
N ASN A 193 16.72 6.60 2.80
CA ASN A 193 15.34 6.74 2.33
C ASN A 193 14.84 5.52 1.52
N LYS A 194 15.68 4.49 1.44
CA LYS A 194 15.35 3.31 0.65
C LYS A 194 16.00 2.04 1.21
N MET A 195 15.19 1.02 1.44
CA MET A 195 15.63 -0.35 1.71
C MET A 195 15.41 -1.22 0.47
N VAL A 196 16.43 -1.96 0.07
CA VAL A 196 16.37 -2.84 -1.10
C VAL A 196 16.58 -4.28 -0.65
N PHE A 197 15.71 -5.17 -1.15
CA PHE A 197 15.82 -6.62 -0.93
C PHE A 197 15.93 -7.32 -2.27
N THR A 198 16.90 -8.21 -2.39
CA THR A 198 17.19 -8.94 -3.65
C THR A 198 17.26 -10.44 -3.44
N VAL A 199 16.95 -11.18 -4.49
CA VAL A 199 17.24 -12.61 -4.64
C VAL A 199 18.49 -12.83 -5.46
#